data_494be174cb0c0a178bb2576dd99786df
#
_entry.id   494be174cb0c0a178bb2576dd99786df
#
_cell.length_a   1.000
_cell.length_b   1.000
_cell.length_c   1.000
_cell.angle_alpha   90.00
_cell.angle_beta   90.00
_cell.angle_gamma   90.00
#
_symmetry.space_group_name_H-M   'P 1'
#
loop_
_entity.id
_entity.type
_entity.pdbx_description
1 polymer ?
#
loop_
_entity_poly.entity_id
_entity_poly.type
_entity_poly.pdbx_seq_one_letter_code
_entity_poly.pdbx_strand_id
1 'polypeptide(L)'
;LHLKSNRGEIHEDMRIREESMHQLLAHMNAMKETYGKMGALTWIVGGDFNTAPDEPRFAGERTVPGLLGKGFSWAWQGIRLSSRITVPGDLRYPAACFDQIFYRDATVARAWVANTSPQSSDHRAVNVVLNLR
;
A
#
# COMPACT_ATOMS: atom_id res chain seq x y z
N LEU A 1 3.92 0.83 7.45
CA LEU A 1 4.92 0.35 6.52
C LEU A 1 5.55 1.53 5.78
N HIS A 2 6.85 1.49 5.52
CA HIS A 2 7.54 2.45 4.66
C HIS A 2 8.57 1.67 3.83
N LEU A 3 8.30 1.49 2.56
CA LEU A 3 9.16 0.72 1.67
C LEU A 3 10.24 1.61 1.03
N LYS A 4 11.21 0.98 0.38
CA LYS A 4 12.34 1.64 -0.29
C LYS A 4 11.87 2.73 -1.26
N SER A 5 12.37 3.94 -1.06
CA SER A 5 12.06 5.11 -1.91
C SER A 5 12.70 5.01 -3.31
N ASN A 6 12.15 5.76 -4.27
CA ASN A 6 12.58 5.79 -5.67
C ASN A 6 13.76 6.76 -5.91
N ARG A 7 14.78 6.72 -5.03
CA ARG A 7 15.96 7.60 -5.11
C ARG A 7 17.19 6.91 -5.66
N GLY A 8 17.13 5.62 -5.90
CA GLY A 8 18.19 4.78 -6.45
C GLY A 8 17.95 4.41 -7.91
N GLU A 9 18.52 3.29 -8.32
CA GLU A 9 18.25 2.66 -9.60
C GLU A 9 16.89 1.96 -9.52
N ILE A 10 16.02 2.19 -10.50
CA ILE A 10 14.59 1.82 -10.42
C ILE A 10 14.39 0.31 -10.23
N HIS A 11 15.13 -0.52 -10.95
CA HIS A 11 14.95 -1.98 -10.84
C HIS A 11 15.47 -2.52 -9.51
N GLU A 12 16.53 -1.93 -8.96
CA GLU A 12 17.04 -2.28 -7.65
C GLU A 12 16.08 -1.82 -6.54
N ASP A 13 15.52 -0.62 -6.64
CA ASP A 13 14.51 -0.14 -5.69
C ASP A 13 13.26 -1.03 -5.70
N MET A 14 12.80 -1.46 -6.88
CA MET A 14 11.70 -2.43 -7.03
C MET A 14 12.05 -3.76 -6.34
N ARG A 15 13.23 -4.32 -6.62
CA ARG A 15 13.68 -5.59 -6.02
C ARG A 15 13.71 -5.53 -4.50
N ILE A 16 14.19 -4.42 -3.92
CA ILE A 16 14.21 -4.23 -2.47
C ILE A 16 12.79 -4.17 -1.90
N ARG A 17 11.85 -3.51 -2.57
CA ARG A 17 10.45 -3.48 -2.14
C ARG A 17 9.78 -4.85 -2.21
N GLU A 18 10.03 -5.60 -3.27
CA GLU A 18 9.53 -6.97 -3.43
C GLU A 18 10.06 -7.90 -2.33
N GLU A 19 11.36 -7.82 -2.02
CA GLU A 19 11.97 -8.58 -0.94
C GLU A 19 11.36 -8.21 0.43
N SER A 20 11.20 -6.91 0.69
CA SER A 20 10.54 -6.44 1.91
C SER A 20 9.11 -6.97 2.04
N MET A 21 8.39 -7.08 0.93
CA MET A 21 7.05 -7.65 0.90
C MET A 21 7.06 -9.16 1.17
N HIS A 22 8.03 -9.91 0.65
CA HIS A 22 8.20 -11.33 0.97
C HIS A 22 8.45 -11.54 2.46
N GLN A 23 9.30 -10.71 3.08
CA GLN A 23 9.58 -10.77 4.52
C GLN A 23 8.33 -10.45 5.34
N LEU A 24 7.55 -9.43 4.95
CA LEU A 24 6.28 -9.12 5.60
C LEU A 24 5.31 -10.30 5.54
N LEU A 25 5.12 -10.90 4.38
CA LEU A 25 4.22 -12.05 4.20
C LEU A 25 4.67 -13.27 5.00
N ALA A 26 5.98 -13.53 5.09
CA ALA A 26 6.54 -14.59 5.94
C ALA A 26 6.26 -14.33 7.43
N HIS A 27 6.46 -13.09 7.88
CA HIS A 27 6.13 -12.68 9.25
C HIS A 27 4.63 -12.85 9.55
N MET A 28 3.75 -12.45 8.63
CA MET A 28 2.30 -12.62 8.80
C MET A 28 1.89 -14.09 8.89
N ASN A 29 2.54 -14.99 8.15
CA ASN A 29 2.30 -16.42 8.29
C ASN A 29 2.69 -16.93 9.68
N ALA A 30 3.84 -16.53 10.21
CA ALA A 30 4.27 -16.89 11.56
C ALA A 30 3.29 -16.34 12.62
N MET A 31 2.81 -15.10 12.46
CA MET A 31 1.79 -14.51 13.32
C MET A 31 0.48 -15.30 13.27
N LYS A 32 0.06 -15.75 12.08
CA LYS A 32 -1.13 -16.59 11.92
C LYS A 32 -1.00 -17.92 12.66
N GLU A 33 0.15 -18.55 12.65
CA GLU A 33 0.40 -19.79 13.40
C GLU A 33 0.30 -19.57 14.92
N THR A 34 0.78 -18.43 15.39
CA THR A 34 0.76 -18.07 16.81
C THR A 34 -0.63 -17.66 17.30
N TYR A 35 -1.31 -16.76 16.58
CA TYR A 35 -2.53 -16.10 17.05
C TYR A 35 -3.79 -16.63 16.36
N GLY A 36 -3.71 -17.29 15.21
CA GLY A 36 -4.85 -17.81 14.48
C GLY A 36 -5.65 -18.87 15.24
N LYS A 37 -5.05 -19.50 16.25
CA LYS A 37 -5.74 -20.44 17.17
C LYS A 37 -6.75 -19.74 18.08
N MET A 38 -6.67 -18.41 18.23
CA MET A 38 -7.54 -17.61 19.08
C MET A 38 -8.80 -17.11 18.31
N GLY A 39 -8.90 -17.37 17.02
CA GLY A 39 -10.01 -16.95 16.16
C GLY A 39 -9.55 -16.43 14.79
N ALA A 40 -10.49 -15.91 14.02
CA ALA A 40 -10.20 -15.29 12.72
C ALA A 40 -9.37 -14.01 12.91
N LEU A 41 -8.33 -13.85 12.10
CA LEU A 41 -7.49 -12.65 12.10
C LEU A 41 -7.85 -11.75 10.93
N THR A 42 -8.23 -10.51 11.23
CA THR A 42 -8.29 -9.45 10.24
C THR A 42 -6.89 -8.86 10.04
N TRP A 43 -6.47 -8.71 8.80
CA TRP A 43 -5.18 -8.17 8.44
C TRP A 43 -5.33 -6.83 7.75
N ILE A 44 -4.54 -5.86 8.19
CA ILE A 44 -4.43 -4.54 7.57
C ILE A 44 -2.95 -4.25 7.35
N VAL A 45 -2.60 -3.93 6.10
CA VAL A 45 -1.25 -3.51 5.70
C VAL A 45 -1.36 -2.14 5.07
N GLY A 46 -0.77 -1.13 5.71
CA GLY A 46 -0.85 0.26 5.24
C GLY A 46 0.45 1.01 5.40
N GLY A 47 0.64 2.05 4.59
CA GLY A 47 1.76 2.97 4.64
C GLY A 47 2.26 3.43 3.28
N ASP A 48 3.43 4.05 3.26
CA ASP A 48 4.11 4.46 2.04
C ASP A 48 4.81 3.26 1.39
N PHE A 49 4.27 2.83 0.27
CA PHE A 49 4.82 1.72 -0.53
C PHE A 49 5.85 2.19 -1.56
N ASN A 50 5.95 3.49 -1.80
CA ASN A 50 6.80 4.08 -2.83
C ASN A 50 6.62 3.45 -4.22
N THR A 51 5.47 2.83 -4.46
CA THR A 51 5.06 2.24 -5.74
C THR A 51 3.55 2.39 -5.93
N ALA A 52 3.13 2.43 -7.19
CA ALA A 52 1.73 2.48 -7.58
C ALA A 52 1.48 1.50 -8.74
N PRO A 53 0.53 0.56 -8.61
CA PRO A 53 0.36 -0.52 -9.58
C PRO A 53 -0.14 -0.04 -10.96
N ASP A 54 -0.69 1.15 -11.03
CA ASP A 54 -1.21 1.78 -12.26
C ASP A 54 -0.27 2.83 -12.86
N GLU A 55 0.93 2.98 -12.33
CA GLU A 55 1.93 3.90 -12.85
C GLU A 55 2.94 3.17 -13.75
N PRO A 56 3.08 3.55 -15.04
CA PRO A 56 3.88 2.79 -16.02
C PRO A 56 5.34 2.57 -15.63
N ARG A 57 5.96 3.48 -14.86
CA ARG A 57 7.35 3.34 -14.41
C ARG A 57 7.56 2.15 -13.46
N PHE A 58 6.49 1.63 -12.84
CA PHE A 58 6.53 0.44 -11.98
C PHE A 58 5.98 -0.80 -12.68
N ALA A 59 5.87 -0.76 -14.01
CA ALA A 59 5.42 -1.91 -14.78
C ALA A 59 6.33 -3.12 -14.52
N GLY A 60 5.71 -4.25 -14.14
CA GLY A 60 6.44 -5.47 -13.79
C GLY A 60 6.81 -5.61 -12.31
N GLU A 61 6.73 -4.57 -11.50
CA GLU A 61 6.94 -4.67 -10.04
C GLU A 61 5.86 -5.55 -9.39
N ARG A 62 6.29 -6.48 -8.53
CA ARG A 62 5.43 -7.49 -7.91
C ARG A 62 5.03 -7.18 -6.46
N THR A 63 5.42 -6.04 -5.92
CA THR A 63 5.11 -5.62 -4.54
C THR A 63 3.59 -5.66 -4.27
N VAL A 64 2.80 -4.94 -5.07
CA VAL A 64 1.34 -4.92 -4.94
C VAL A 64 0.69 -6.21 -5.46
N PRO A 65 1.03 -6.72 -6.66
CA PRO A 65 0.51 -8.02 -7.10
C PRO A 65 0.78 -9.17 -6.13
N GLY A 66 1.89 -9.13 -5.41
CA GLY A 66 2.22 -10.12 -4.38
C GLY A 66 1.20 -10.16 -3.24
N LEU A 67 0.77 -9.00 -2.74
CA LEU A 67 -0.30 -8.92 -1.72
C LEU A 67 -1.65 -9.39 -2.26
N LEU A 68 -2.04 -8.93 -3.44
CA LEU A 68 -3.30 -9.33 -4.07
C LEU A 68 -3.34 -10.84 -4.30
N GLY A 69 -2.25 -11.45 -4.75
CA GLY A 69 -2.11 -12.91 -4.92
C GLY A 69 -2.17 -13.71 -3.62
N LYS A 70 -2.04 -13.05 -2.46
CA LYS A 70 -2.23 -13.65 -1.12
C LYS A 70 -3.60 -13.37 -0.51
N GLY A 71 -4.56 -12.94 -1.33
CA GLY A 71 -5.96 -12.74 -0.93
C GLY A 71 -6.23 -11.42 -0.21
N PHE A 72 -5.30 -10.46 -0.29
CA PHE A 72 -5.60 -9.10 0.16
C PHE A 72 -6.47 -8.38 -0.86
N SER A 73 -7.33 -7.53 -0.37
CA SER A 73 -8.07 -6.55 -1.17
C SER A 73 -7.40 -5.19 -1.05
N TRP A 74 -7.48 -4.39 -2.11
CA TRP A 74 -6.90 -3.06 -2.17
C TRP A 74 -7.95 -1.99 -1.91
N ALA A 75 -7.71 -1.11 -0.95
CA ALA A 75 -8.67 -0.07 -0.56
C ALA A 75 -8.98 0.93 -1.69
N TRP A 76 -8.08 1.09 -2.66
CA TRP A 76 -8.26 1.96 -3.83
C TRP A 76 -8.91 1.28 -5.04
N GLN A 77 -9.36 0.04 -4.90
CA GLN A 77 -9.99 -0.68 -6.01
C GLN A 77 -11.18 0.10 -6.59
N GLY A 78 -11.15 0.38 -7.88
CA GLY A 78 -12.19 1.14 -8.58
C GLY A 78 -12.18 2.65 -8.34
N ILE A 79 -11.27 3.19 -7.52
CA ILE A 79 -11.12 4.63 -7.28
C ILE A 79 -10.15 5.22 -8.30
N ARG A 80 -10.56 6.26 -9.02
CA ARG A 80 -9.73 6.96 -10.01
C ARG A 80 -8.47 7.54 -9.36
N LEU A 81 -7.34 7.54 -10.07
CA LEU A 81 -6.09 8.11 -9.57
C LEU A 81 -6.24 9.55 -9.08
N SER A 82 -6.96 10.39 -9.81
CA SER A 82 -7.22 11.80 -9.42
C SER A 82 -7.87 11.97 -8.05
N SER A 83 -8.60 10.95 -7.57
CA SER A 83 -9.28 10.96 -6.26
C SER A 83 -8.47 10.31 -5.13
N ARG A 84 -7.30 9.72 -5.45
CA ARG A 84 -6.44 9.00 -4.49
C ARG A 84 -4.97 9.42 -4.54
N ILE A 85 -4.68 10.61 -5.07
CA ILE A 85 -3.32 11.17 -5.08
C ILE A 85 -2.90 11.44 -3.64
N THR A 86 -1.87 10.73 -3.18
CA THR A 86 -1.29 10.90 -1.84
C THR A 86 -0.03 11.74 -1.85
N VAL A 87 0.71 11.73 -2.96
CA VAL A 87 1.89 12.58 -3.19
C VAL A 87 1.55 13.57 -4.30
N PRO A 88 1.33 14.85 -4.00
CA PRO A 88 1.16 15.88 -5.02
C PRO A 88 2.40 15.94 -5.93
N GLY A 89 2.16 16.07 -7.24
CA GLY A 89 3.27 16.26 -8.18
C GLY A 89 3.94 17.62 -8.04
N ASP A 90 5.14 17.71 -8.55
CA ASP A 90 5.91 18.94 -8.69
C ASP A 90 6.47 19.08 -10.13
N LEU A 91 7.41 20.01 -10.35
CA LEU A 91 8.04 20.22 -11.66
C LEU A 91 8.91 19.05 -12.13
N ARG A 92 9.32 18.14 -11.23
CA ARG A 92 10.19 16.99 -11.51
C ARG A 92 9.46 15.67 -11.54
N TYR A 93 8.44 15.53 -10.71
CA TYR A 93 7.76 14.26 -10.49
C TYR A 93 6.25 14.40 -10.66
N PRO A 94 5.59 13.48 -11.37
CA PRO A 94 4.14 13.47 -11.48
C PRO A 94 3.50 13.18 -10.13
N ALA A 95 2.25 13.63 -9.97
CA ALA A 95 1.44 13.24 -8.82
C ALA A 95 1.24 11.72 -8.77
N ALA A 96 1.31 11.13 -7.58
CA ALA A 96 1.27 9.69 -7.40
C ALA A 96 0.42 9.26 -6.19
N CYS A 97 0.00 8.00 -6.19
CA CYS A 97 -0.63 7.34 -5.06
C CYS A 97 0.34 6.30 -4.49
N PHE A 98 1.23 6.71 -3.59
CA PHE A 98 2.23 5.84 -2.97
C PHE A 98 1.78 5.27 -1.63
N ASP A 99 0.83 5.94 -0.97
CA ASP A 99 0.30 5.49 0.30
C ASP A 99 -0.87 4.53 0.04
N GLN A 100 -0.65 3.28 0.42
CA GLN A 100 -1.54 2.17 0.13
C GLN A 100 -2.15 1.61 1.41
N ILE A 101 -3.36 1.06 1.31
CA ILE A 101 -3.96 0.22 2.34
C ILE A 101 -4.52 -1.04 1.69
N PHE A 102 -4.06 -2.18 2.18
CA PHE A 102 -4.56 -3.50 1.84
C PHE A 102 -5.20 -4.12 3.08
N TYR A 103 -6.21 -4.94 2.87
CA TYR A 103 -6.91 -5.61 3.96
C TYR A 103 -7.32 -7.02 3.54
N ARG A 104 -7.46 -7.92 4.52
CA ARG A 104 -7.98 -9.28 4.33
C ARG A 104 -8.88 -9.62 5.51
N ASP A 105 -9.96 -10.37 5.24
CA ASP A 105 -10.99 -10.74 6.22
C ASP A 105 -11.75 -9.53 6.79
N ALA A 106 -11.95 -8.52 5.95
CA ALA A 106 -12.76 -7.33 6.18
C ALA A 106 -13.38 -6.86 4.87
N THR A 107 -14.22 -5.83 4.92
CA THR A 107 -14.74 -5.13 3.74
C THR A 107 -14.56 -3.63 3.89
N VAL A 108 -14.23 -2.93 2.78
CA VAL A 108 -14.13 -1.48 2.81
C VAL A 108 -15.51 -0.85 2.74
N ALA A 109 -15.83 0.01 3.70
CA ALA A 109 -17.03 0.84 3.67
C ALA A 109 -16.75 2.18 2.99
N ARG A 110 -15.58 2.76 3.20
CA ARG A 110 -15.14 4.02 2.59
C ARG A 110 -13.63 4.13 2.57
N ALA A 111 -13.09 4.69 1.48
CA ALA A 111 -11.68 5.07 1.38
C ALA A 111 -11.56 6.47 0.76
N TRP A 112 -10.70 7.33 1.30
CA TRP A 112 -10.47 8.67 0.77
C TRP A 112 -9.10 9.20 1.19
N VAL A 113 -8.62 10.19 0.45
CA VAL A 113 -7.44 10.98 0.79
C VAL A 113 -7.90 12.30 1.41
N ALA A 114 -7.40 12.63 2.58
CA ALA A 114 -7.61 13.93 3.21
C ALA A 114 -6.50 14.90 2.81
N ASN A 115 -6.87 16.16 2.56
CA ASN A 115 -5.88 17.21 2.37
C ASN A 115 -5.16 17.46 3.70
N THR A 116 -3.83 17.37 3.65
CA THR A 116 -2.95 17.77 4.76
C THR A 116 -2.36 19.14 4.47
N SER A 117 -1.98 19.85 5.54
CA SER A 117 -1.18 21.08 5.36
C SER A 117 0.18 20.71 4.77
N PRO A 118 0.64 21.40 3.69
CA PRO A 118 1.99 21.17 3.14
C PRO A 118 3.13 21.39 4.15
N GLN A 119 2.88 22.16 5.20
CA GLN A 119 3.84 22.36 6.28
C GLN A 119 3.99 21.15 7.21
N SER A 120 3.00 20.23 7.19
CA SER A 120 3.00 19.05 8.07
C SER A 120 3.58 17.82 7.37
N SER A 121 3.37 17.68 6.07
CA SER A 121 3.84 16.55 5.27
C SER A 121 3.71 16.86 3.78
N ASP A 122 4.62 16.34 2.98
CA ASP A 122 4.54 16.27 1.53
C ASP A 122 3.58 15.14 1.04
N HIS A 123 3.15 14.26 1.97
CA HIS A 123 2.11 13.28 1.72
C HIS A 123 0.76 13.73 2.28
N ARG A 124 -0.32 13.30 1.63
CA ARG A 124 -1.70 13.45 2.10
C ARG A 124 -2.11 12.23 2.91
N ALA A 125 -2.92 12.45 3.95
CA ALA A 125 -3.38 11.38 4.82
C ALA A 125 -4.38 10.45 4.11
N VAL A 126 -4.15 9.16 4.20
CA VAL A 126 -5.05 8.11 3.72
C VAL A 126 -6.00 7.69 4.84
N ASN A 127 -7.27 7.60 4.53
CA ASN A 127 -8.31 7.19 5.47
C ASN A 127 -9.12 6.05 4.86
N VAL A 128 -9.35 5.01 5.67
CA VAL A 128 -10.18 3.87 5.29
C VAL A 128 -11.07 3.48 6.47
N VAL A 129 -12.33 3.25 6.19
CA VAL A 129 -13.28 2.65 7.14
C VAL A 129 -13.52 1.21 6.71
N LEU A 130 -13.25 0.28 7.61
CA LEU A 130 -13.41 -1.16 7.39
C LEU A 130 -14.51 -1.71 8.28
N ASN A 131 -15.34 -2.58 7.71
CA ASN A 131 -16.23 -3.46 8.46
C ASN A 131 -15.49 -4.78 8.70
N LEU A 132 -15.24 -5.10 9.96
CA LEU A 132 -14.65 -6.38 10.37
C LEU A 132 -15.67 -7.50 10.26
N ARG A 133 -15.24 -8.70 9.96
CA ARG A 133 -16.06 -9.91 9.91
C ARG A 133 -15.99 -10.68 11.21
#